data_ef0040d7cdf3bd3f09c0f0dde085c797
#
_entry.id   ef0040d7cdf3bd3f09c0f0dde085c797
#
_cell.length_a   1.000
_cell.length_b   1.000
_cell.length_c   1.000
_cell.angle_alpha   90.00
_cell.angle_beta   90.00
_cell.angle_gamma   90.00
#
_symmetry.space_group_name_H-M   'P 1'
#
loop_
_entity.id
_entity.type
_entity.pdbx_description
1 polymer ?
#
loop_
_entity_poly.entity_id
_entity_poly.type
_entity_poly.pdbx_seq_one_letter_code
_entity_poly.pdbx_strand_id
1 'polypeptide(L)'
;MQRRILCFGDSNTWGVIPRWEASPFPSERYDEHTRWPCVMADCLNHSQNDDSWTLIEEGLGGRTTMYHPESGETYRLGDAYLHPCLLSHRPLDYVVLMLGTNDIQPKMHKTPFTREHLADGLIHLIKLIRSLPECGAGNQPAKILVVAPPPIKMAKGRPEVSEKYGCEAGVILS
;
A
#
# COMPACT_ATOMS: atom_id res chain seq x y z
N MET A 1 14.35 10.29 -20.25
CA MET A 1 14.19 11.29 -19.13
C MET A 1 14.23 10.56 -17.81
N GLN A 2 14.64 11.25 -16.71
CA GLN A 2 14.56 10.64 -15.38
C GLN A 2 13.13 10.75 -14.85
N ARG A 3 12.55 9.61 -14.48
CA ARG A 3 11.19 9.48 -13.91
C ARG A 3 11.28 9.01 -12.47
N ARG A 4 10.36 9.46 -11.63
CA ARG A 4 10.30 9.06 -10.22
C ARG A 4 8.96 8.45 -9.91
N ILE A 5 8.98 7.24 -9.34
CA ILE A 5 7.79 6.47 -8.98
C ILE A 5 7.84 6.12 -7.49
N LEU A 6 6.80 6.49 -6.76
CA LEU A 6 6.63 6.17 -5.35
C LEU A 6 5.59 5.05 -5.21
N CYS A 7 5.98 3.96 -4.55
CA CYS A 7 5.10 2.83 -4.24
C CYS A 7 4.65 2.91 -2.78
N PHE A 8 3.44 3.43 -2.56
CA PHE A 8 2.85 3.61 -1.24
C PHE A 8 1.92 2.44 -0.92
N GLY A 9 2.22 1.70 0.14
CA GLY A 9 1.45 0.51 0.47
C GLY A 9 1.71 -0.05 1.87
N ASP A 10 1.24 -1.26 2.09
CA ASP A 10 1.35 -2.00 3.34
C ASP A 10 2.51 -3.02 3.34
N SER A 11 2.34 -4.13 4.09
CA SER A 11 3.31 -5.23 4.14
C SER A 11 3.55 -5.90 2.78
N ASN A 12 2.56 -5.89 1.88
CA ASN A 12 2.73 -6.44 0.54
C ASN A 12 3.71 -5.58 -0.27
N THR A 13 3.66 -4.27 -0.12
CA THR A 13 4.59 -3.33 -0.77
C THR A 13 5.96 -3.35 -0.09
N TRP A 14 6.01 -3.46 1.23
CA TRP A 14 7.25 -3.62 1.97
C TRP A 14 7.97 -4.93 1.60
N GLY A 15 7.21 -5.96 1.21
CA GLY A 15 7.73 -7.26 0.81
C GLY A 15 7.95 -8.20 2.00
N VAL A 16 6.97 -8.28 2.92
CA VAL A 16 7.05 -9.19 4.05
C VAL A 16 7.10 -10.65 3.58
N ILE A 17 8.01 -11.46 4.15
CA ILE A 17 8.00 -12.89 3.98
C ILE A 17 6.97 -13.47 4.96
N PRO A 18 5.87 -14.08 4.49
CA PRO A 18 4.87 -14.65 5.37
C PRO A 18 5.46 -15.88 6.10
N ARG A 19 5.72 -15.75 7.38
CA ARG A 19 6.06 -16.85 8.27
C ARG A 19 4.93 -17.07 9.25
N TRP A 20 4.52 -18.33 9.38
CA TRP A 20 3.43 -18.75 10.24
C TRP A 20 3.86 -19.12 11.65
N GLU A 21 5.15 -19.16 11.91
CA GLU A 21 5.68 -19.34 13.24
C GLU A 21 5.61 -18.02 13.99
N ALA A 22 4.99 -18.07 15.16
CA ALA A 22 4.67 -16.92 15.98
C ALA A 22 5.94 -16.20 16.48
N SER A 23 6.57 -15.43 15.62
CA SER A 23 7.55 -14.45 16.02
C SER A 23 6.95 -13.06 15.85
N PRO A 24 6.80 -12.29 16.91
CA PRO A 24 6.27 -10.95 16.80
C PRO A 24 7.19 -9.99 16.04
N PHE A 25 8.50 -10.29 15.88
CA PHE A 25 9.48 -9.42 15.20
C PHE A 25 10.87 -10.08 15.12
N PRO A 26 11.70 -9.79 14.09
CA PRO A 26 11.35 -8.95 12.93
C PRO A 26 10.74 -9.79 11.80
N SER A 27 9.77 -9.22 11.12
CA SER A 27 9.32 -9.76 9.84
C SER A 27 10.50 -9.73 8.90
N GLU A 28 10.84 -10.87 8.30
CA GLU A 28 11.83 -10.89 7.23
C GLU A 28 11.25 -10.23 5.98
N ARG A 29 12.11 -9.60 5.22
CA ARG A 29 11.79 -8.90 3.99
C ARG A 29 12.38 -9.64 2.80
N TYR A 30 11.59 -9.82 1.75
CA TYR A 30 12.12 -10.27 0.46
C TYR A 30 13.22 -9.30 -0.04
N ASP A 31 14.15 -9.83 -0.80
CA ASP A 31 15.19 -9.03 -1.47
C ASP A 31 14.61 -8.16 -2.61
N GLU A 32 15.45 -7.32 -3.19
CA GLU A 32 15.08 -6.41 -4.28
C GLU A 32 14.74 -7.14 -5.59
N HIS A 33 15.16 -8.38 -5.77
CA HIS A 33 14.85 -9.19 -6.95
C HIS A 33 13.47 -9.86 -6.84
N THR A 34 12.86 -9.83 -5.65
CA THR A 34 11.58 -10.49 -5.36
C THR A 34 10.48 -9.49 -5.06
N ARG A 35 10.78 -8.36 -4.42
CA ARG A 35 9.77 -7.35 -4.09
C ARG A 35 9.17 -6.74 -5.35
N TRP A 36 7.84 -6.74 -5.44
CA TRP A 36 7.15 -6.26 -6.63
C TRP A 36 7.49 -4.81 -7.04
N PRO A 37 7.73 -3.83 -6.11
CA PRO A 37 8.13 -2.49 -6.54
C PRO A 37 9.47 -2.49 -7.26
N CYS A 38 10.42 -3.26 -6.75
CA CYS A 38 11.76 -3.37 -7.33
C CYS A 38 11.73 -4.08 -8.68
N VAL A 39 11.01 -5.20 -8.77
CA VAL A 39 10.81 -5.94 -10.03
C VAL A 39 10.14 -5.05 -11.09
N MET A 40 9.12 -4.29 -10.70
CA MET A 40 8.47 -3.31 -11.58
C MET A 40 9.47 -2.26 -12.09
N ALA A 41 10.25 -1.67 -11.18
CA ALA A 41 11.23 -0.64 -11.55
C ALA A 41 12.33 -1.21 -12.46
N ASP A 42 12.77 -2.43 -12.20
CA ASP A 42 13.72 -3.16 -13.04
C ASP A 42 13.16 -3.39 -14.46
N CYS A 43 11.93 -3.88 -14.57
CA CYS A 43 11.24 -4.03 -15.86
C CYS A 43 11.10 -2.70 -16.62
N LEU A 44 10.78 -1.61 -15.92
CA LEU A 44 10.67 -0.28 -16.51
C LEU A 44 12.03 0.23 -17.03
N ASN A 45 13.11 0.01 -16.29
CA ASN A 45 14.46 0.42 -16.67
C ASN A 45 15.05 -0.43 -17.81
N HIS A 46 14.61 -1.68 -17.96
CA HIS A 46 15.01 -2.55 -19.06
C HIS A 46 14.05 -2.47 -20.28
N SER A 47 12.98 -1.67 -20.18
CA SER A 47 12.13 -1.40 -21.34
C SER A 47 12.90 -0.59 -22.39
N GLN A 48 12.54 -0.75 -23.68
CA GLN A 48 13.23 -0.09 -24.80
C GLN A 48 12.97 1.43 -24.88
N ASN A 49 12.58 2.05 -23.78
CA ASN A 49 12.35 3.48 -23.67
C ASN A 49 13.59 4.17 -23.06
N ASP A 50 13.91 5.38 -23.57
CA ASP A 50 15.02 6.21 -23.06
C ASP A 50 14.78 6.80 -21.65
N ASP A 51 13.71 6.39 -20.97
CA ASP A 51 13.41 6.83 -19.62
C ASP A 51 14.17 5.98 -18.57
N SER A 52 14.77 6.62 -17.59
CA SER A 52 15.31 5.98 -16.39
C SER A 52 14.36 6.18 -15.22
N TRP A 53 14.11 5.12 -14.45
CA TRP A 53 13.13 5.12 -13.37
C TRP A 53 13.80 5.02 -12.01
N THR A 54 13.53 5.98 -11.16
CA THR A 54 13.95 5.95 -9.74
C THR A 54 12.76 5.50 -8.90
N LEU A 55 12.91 4.35 -8.24
CA LEU A 55 11.92 3.81 -7.31
C LEU A 55 12.07 4.43 -5.93
N ILE A 56 10.93 4.72 -5.31
CA ILE A 56 10.82 5.09 -3.89
C ILE A 56 9.86 4.10 -3.24
N GLU A 57 10.37 3.28 -2.32
CA GLU A 57 9.59 2.26 -1.63
C GLU A 57 9.06 2.83 -0.31
N GLU A 58 7.75 2.96 -0.21
CA GLU A 58 7.02 3.44 0.98
C GLU A 58 6.01 2.40 1.46
N GLY A 59 6.46 1.15 1.58
CA GLY A 59 5.71 0.05 2.20
C GLY A 59 5.86 0.06 3.73
N LEU A 60 4.75 -0.09 4.47
CA LEU A 60 4.77 -0.22 5.94
C LEU A 60 3.79 -1.30 6.40
N GLY A 61 4.29 -2.30 7.13
CA GLY A 61 3.47 -3.38 7.68
C GLY A 61 2.29 -2.87 8.51
N GLY A 62 1.09 -3.34 8.22
CA GLY A 62 -0.12 -2.94 8.94
C GLY A 62 -0.70 -1.58 8.52
N ARG A 63 -0.17 -0.90 7.48
CA ARG A 63 -0.72 0.38 7.03
C ARG A 63 -2.15 0.20 6.51
N THR A 64 -3.03 1.08 6.97
CA THR A 64 -4.42 1.25 6.50
C THR A 64 -4.53 2.45 5.56
N THR A 65 -5.68 2.66 4.95
CA THR A 65 -5.98 3.90 4.21
C THR A 65 -6.18 5.08 5.16
N MET A 66 -7.31 5.13 5.85
CA MET A 66 -7.68 6.19 6.81
C MET A 66 -8.32 5.63 8.09
N TYR A 67 -8.43 4.32 8.23
CA TYR A 67 -9.09 3.69 9.38
C TYR A 67 -8.12 3.49 10.53
N HIS A 68 -8.50 4.01 11.69
CA HIS A 68 -7.69 3.99 12.90
C HIS A 68 -7.75 2.62 13.59
N PRO A 69 -6.61 1.99 13.88
CA PRO A 69 -6.61 0.85 14.77
C PRO A 69 -7.02 1.27 16.18
N GLU A 70 -7.79 0.43 16.88
CA GLU A 70 -8.18 0.67 18.28
C GLU A 70 -6.97 0.84 19.22
N SER A 71 -5.82 0.29 18.83
CA SER A 71 -4.53 0.42 19.55
C SER A 71 -3.94 1.84 19.53
N GLY A 72 -4.50 2.77 18.76
CA GLY A 72 -4.01 4.15 18.66
C GLY A 72 -2.70 4.31 17.88
N GLU A 73 -2.30 3.31 17.10
CA GLU A 73 -1.07 3.33 16.29
C GLU A 73 -1.22 4.23 15.05
N THR A 74 -1.21 5.55 15.26
CA THR A 74 -1.44 6.55 14.21
C THR A 74 -0.38 6.56 13.11
N TYR A 75 0.82 6.06 13.37
CA TYR A 75 1.89 5.97 12.37
C TYR A 75 1.60 5.02 11.21
N ARG A 76 0.59 4.13 11.38
CA ARG A 76 0.11 3.21 10.33
C ARG A 76 -0.99 3.81 9.46
N LEU A 77 -1.47 5.01 9.76
CA LEU A 77 -2.49 5.68 8.96
C LEU A 77 -1.89 6.18 7.66
N GLY A 78 -2.45 5.72 6.55
CA GLY A 78 -2.01 6.14 5.22
C GLY A 78 -2.23 7.62 5.00
N ASP A 79 -3.38 8.16 5.37
CA ASP A 79 -3.72 9.57 5.21
C ASP A 79 -2.82 10.50 6.04
N ALA A 80 -2.48 10.12 7.28
CA ALA A 80 -1.61 10.92 8.14
C ALA A 80 -0.18 11.02 7.60
N TYR A 81 0.33 9.94 6.98
CA TYR A 81 1.71 9.88 6.51
C TYR A 81 1.87 10.27 5.03
N LEU A 82 0.86 10.08 4.19
CA LEU A 82 0.97 10.30 2.75
C LEU A 82 1.37 11.74 2.40
N HIS A 83 0.78 12.73 3.06
CA HIS A 83 1.08 14.15 2.80
C HIS A 83 2.57 14.49 3.05
N PRO A 84 3.15 14.28 4.24
CA PRO A 84 4.59 14.53 4.46
C PRO A 84 5.48 13.65 3.58
N CYS A 85 5.06 12.43 3.26
CA CYS A 85 5.76 11.54 2.35
C CYS A 85 5.88 12.14 0.94
N LEU A 86 4.78 12.62 0.37
CA LEU A 86 4.78 13.27 -0.95
C LEU A 86 5.66 14.51 -0.98
N LEU A 87 5.57 15.36 0.06
CA LEU A 87 6.40 16.57 0.16
C LEU A 87 7.89 16.26 0.23
N SER A 88 8.29 15.22 0.96
CA SER A 88 9.71 14.87 1.13
C SER A 88 10.30 14.20 -0.12
N HIS A 89 9.47 13.56 -0.95
CA HIS A 89 9.91 12.83 -2.14
C HIS A 89 9.68 13.55 -3.47
N ARG A 90 9.09 14.74 -3.44
CA ARG A 90 8.84 15.53 -4.65
C ARG A 90 10.10 15.92 -5.43
N PRO A 91 10.03 16.14 -6.76
CA PRO A 91 8.86 15.91 -7.60
C PRO A 91 8.68 14.43 -7.94
N LEU A 92 7.41 14.00 -8.09
CA LEU A 92 7.05 12.62 -8.42
C LEU A 92 6.31 12.59 -9.76
N ASP A 93 6.68 11.67 -10.65
CA ASP A 93 5.90 11.43 -11.87
C ASP A 93 4.70 10.54 -11.59
N TYR A 94 4.88 9.51 -10.74
CA TYR A 94 3.85 8.52 -10.44
C TYR A 94 3.81 8.19 -8.96
N VAL A 95 2.60 7.92 -8.48
CA VAL A 95 2.34 7.29 -7.17
C VAL A 95 1.53 6.03 -7.42
N VAL A 96 2.04 4.89 -6.97
CA VAL A 96 1.32 3.61 -6.97
C VAL A 96 0.76 3.38 -5.57
N LEU A 97 -0.56 3.25 -5.46
CA LEU A 97 -1.26 2.94 -4.22
C LEU A 97 -1.66 1.47 -4.20
N MET A 98 -1.18 0.69 -3.24
CA MET A 98 -1.63 -0.67 -2.98
C MET A 98 -1.93 -0.82 -1.48
N LEU A 99 -3.17 -0.56 -1.09
CA LEU A 99 -3.68 -0.60 0.28
C LEU A 99 -5.08 -1.26 0.31
N GLY A 100 -5.51 -1.63 1.50
CA GLY A 100 -6.82 -2.21 1.75
C GLY A 100 -6.78 -3.52 2.52
N THR A 101 -5.68 -4.26 2.47
CA THR A 101 -5.52 -5.55 3.19
C THR A 101 -5.72 -5.40 4.70
N ASN A 102 -5.28 -4.29 5.28
CA ASN A 102 -5.39 -4.09 6.73
C ASN A 102 -6.70 -3.42 7.12
N ASP A 103 -7.29 -2.65 6.22
CA ASP A 103 -8.57 -1.96 6.45
C ASP A 103 -9.71 -2.94 6.74
N ILE A 104 -9.72 -4.09 6.08
CA ILE A 104 -10.76 -5.12 6.26
C ILE A 104 -10.66 -5.91 7.57
N GLN A 105 -9.62 -5.68 8.39
CA GLN A 105 -9.50 -6.38 9.66
C GLN A 105 -10.58 -5.90 10.65
N PRO A 106 -11.36 -6.81 11.28
CA PRO A 106 -12.45 -6.43 12.19
C PRO A 106 -12.04 -5.48 13.33
N LYS A 107 -10.79 -5.55 13.75
CA LYS A 107 -10.23 -4.65 14.80
C LYS A 107 -10.02 -3.20 14.34
N MET A 108 -10.16 -2.90 13.05
CA MET A 108 -9.96 -1.56 12.50
C MET A 108 -11.25 -0.76 12.40
N HIS A 109 -12.41 -1.36 12.71
CA HIS A 109 -13.72 -0.73 12.58
C HIS A 109 -14.75 -1.35 13.53
N LYS A 110 -15.69 -0.53 14.01
CA LYS A 110 -16.75 -0.96 14.94
C LYS A 110 -17.99 -1.51 14.24
N THR A 111 -18.16 -1.21 12.97
CA THR A 111 -19.30 -1.61 12.15
C THR A 111 -18.84 -2.58 11.05
N PRO A 112 -19.72 -3.38 10.46
CA PRO A 112 -19.35 -4.21 9.33
C PRO A 112 -18.66 -3.39 8.24
N PHE A 113 -17.49 -3.83 7.83
CA PHE A 113 -16.70 -3.16 6.80
C PHE A 113 -17.14 -3.65 5.42
N THR A 114 -17.34 -2.73 4.50
CA THR A 114 -17.83 -3.03 3.15
C THR A 114 -16.83 -2.58 2.08
N ARG A 115 -17.10 -2.94 0.83
CA ARG A 115 -16.31 -2.49 -0.34
C ARG A 115 -16.35 -0.98 -0.49
N GLU A 116 -17.49 -0.37 -0.16
CA GLU A 116 -17.67 1.09 -0.22
C GLU A 116 -16.74 1.78 0.77
N HIS A 117 -16.60 1.28 1.99
CA HIS A 117 -15.65 1.81 2.96
C HIS A 117 -14.21 1.74 2.45
N LEU A 118 -13.83 0.62 1.81
CA LEU A 118 -12.50 0.50 1.21
C LEU A 118 -12.30 1.49 0.07
N ALA A 119 -13.31 1.63 -0.80
CA ALA A 119 -13.30 2.60 -1.89
C ALA A 119 -13.17 4.04 -1.38
N ASP A 120 -13.90 4.40 -0.33
CA ASP A 120 -13.85 5.72 0.31
C ASP A 120 -12.44 6.02 0.83
N GLY A 121 -11.80 5.05 1.48
CA GLY A 121 -10.42 5.20 1.95
C GLY A 121 -9.43 5.45 0.81
N LEU A 122 -9.52 4.68 -0.27
CA LEU A 122 -8.67 4.89 -1.45
C LEU A 122 -8.97 6.22 -2.16
N ILE A 123 -10.25 6.58 -2.31
CA ILE A 123 -10.67 7.86 -2.89
C ILE A 123 -10.12 9.03 -2.06
N HIS A 124 -10.13 8.90 -0.73
CA HIS A 124 -9.56 9.91 0.16
C HIS A 124 -8.06 10.14 -0.14
N LEU A 125 -7.27 9.08 -0.23
CA LEU A 125 -5.84 9.19 -0.57
C LEU A 125 -5.62 9.74 -1.99
N ILE A 126 -6.43 9.35 -2.97
CA ILE A 126 -6.37 9.88 -4.34
C ILE A 126 -6.64 11.40 -4.34
N LYS A 127 -7.66 11.85 -3.60
CA LYS A 127 -7.97 13.27 -3.47
C LYS A 127 -6.81 14.04 -2.83
N LEU A 128 -6.18 13.46 -1.82
CA LEU A 128 -5.00 14.05 -1.16
C LEU A 128 -3.85 14.24 -2.16
N ILE A 129 -3.50 13.22 -2.95
CA ILE A 129 -2.43 13.33 -3.97
C ILE A 129 -2.79 14.41 -5.00
N ARG A 130 -4.03 14.44 -5.47
CA ARG A 130 -4.49 15.41 -6.46
C ARG A 130 -4.53 16.86 -5.95
N SER A 131 -4.65 17.05 -4.64
CA SER A 131 -4.64 18.39 -4.03
C SER A 131 -3.25 19.00 -3.89
N LEU A 132 -2.18 18.28 -4.26
CA LEU A 132 -0.77 18.66 -4.07
C LEU A 132 -0.03 18.74 -5.42
N PRO A 133 -0.36 19.71 -6.29
CA PRO A 133 0.31 19.85 -7.59
C PRO A 133 1.82 20.07 -7.47
N GLU A 134 2.28 20.71 -6.40
CA GLU A 134 3.69 20.95 -6.12
C GLU A 134 4.48 19.66 -5.83
N CYS A 135 3.80 18.55 -5.57
CA CYS A 135 4.44 17.24 -5.36
C CYS A 135 4.71 16.49 -6.65
N GLY A 136 4.09 16.89 -7.75
CA GLY A 136 4.27 16.23 -9.04
C GLY A 136 5.21 16.97 -9.99
N ALA A 137 5.63 16.27 -11.04
CA ALA A 137 6.48 16.83 -12.05
C ALA A 137 5.77 17.95 -12.84
N GLY A 138 6.47 19.04 -13.10
CA GLY A 138 5.90 20.18 -13.82
C GLY A 138 4.80 20.95 -13.08
N ASN A 139 4.78 20.88 -11.76
CA ASN A 139 3.76 21.49 -10.90
C ASN A 139 2.32 21.01 -11.24
N GLN A 140 2.21 19.73 -11.56
CA GLN A 140 0.96 19.00 -11.74
C GLN A 140 0.91 17.85 -10.75
N PRO A 141 -0.26 17.45 -10.23
CA PRO A 141 -0.32 16.29 -9.35
C PRO A 141 0.32 15.05 -9.98
N ALA A 142 1.02 14.25 -9.19
CA ALA A 142 1.57 12.99 -9.66
C ALA A 142 0.47 12.11 -10.27
N LYS A 143 0.81 11.37 -11.33
CA LYS A 143 -0.09 10.36 -11.90
C LYS A 143 -0.29 9.22 -10.91
N ILE A 144 -1.50 8.70 -10.82
CA ILE A 144 -1.87 7.71 -9.81
C ILE A 144 -2.21 6.39 -10.50
N LEU A 145 -1.60 5.31 -10.01
CA LEU A 145 -1.98 3.94 -10.30
C LEU A 145 -2.49 3.30 -9.00
N VAL A 146 -3.71 2.81 -9.02
CA VAL A 146 -4.26 2.01 -7.91
C VAL A 146 -4.13 0.55 -8.27
N VAL A 147 -3.50 -0.22 -7.38
CA VAL A 147 -3.31 -1.66 -7.51
C VAL A 147 -4.13 -2.35 -6.44
N ALA A 148 -5.01 -3.27 -6.83
CA ALA A 148 -5.72 -4.10 -5.88
C ALA A 148 -4.74 -5.02 -5.15
N PRO A 149 -4.79 -5.11 -3.82
CA PRO A 149 -3.97 -6.08 -3.10
C PRO A 149 -4.39 -7.51 -3.47
N PRO A 150 -3.48 -8.50 -3.32
CA PRO A 150 -3.83 -9.90 -3.54
C PRO A 150 -5.01 -10.34 -2.67
N PRO A 151 -5.95 -11.12 -3.21
CA PRO A 151 -7.10 -11.59 -2.44
C PRO A 151 -6.64 -12.51 -1.29
N ILE A 152 -7.28 -12.35 -0.13
CA ILE A 152 -7.00 -13.21 1.03
C ILE A 152 -7.69 -14.54 0.81
N LYS A 153 -6.89 -15.60 0.65
CA LYS A 153 -7.41 -16.95 0.53
C LYS A 153 -7.60 -17.57 1.92
N MET A 154 -8.83 -17.94 2.23
CA MET A 154 -9.16 -18.75 3.40
C MET A 154 -8.72 -20.19 3.16
N ALA A 155 -7.58 -20.59 3.71
CA ALA A 155 -7.08 -21.95 3.60
C ALA A 155 -7.68 -22.84 4.71
N LYS A 156 -8.17 -24.04 4.35
CA LYS A 156 -8.54 -25.05 5.35
C LYS A 156 -7.36 -25.32 6.28
N GLY A 157 -7.60 -25.30 7.59
CA GLY A 157 -6.56 -25.51 8.59
C GLY A 157 -5.75 -24.27 8.98
N ARG A 158 -6.20 -23.08 8.59
CA ARG A 158 -5.60 -21.79 8.94
C ARG A 158 -6.61 -20.86 9.62
N PRO A 159 -7.10 -21.21 10.84
CA PRO A 159 -8.10 -20.41 11.54
C PRO A 159 -7.61 -18.97 11.84
N GLU A 160 -6.31 -18.78 12.03
CA GLU A 160 -5.70 -17.49 12.28
C GLU A 160 -5.94 -16.46 11.17
N VAL A 161 -6.10 -16.89 9.92
CA VAL A 161 -6.42 -16.00 8.80
C VAL A 161 -7.86 -15.51 8.92
N SER A 162 -8.79 -16.40 9.24
CA SER A 162 -10.19 -16.05 9.48
C SER A 162 -10.36 -15.14 10.69
N GLU A 163 -9.61 -15.40 11.77
CA GLU A 163 -9.61 -14.58 12.97
C GLU A 163 -9.11 -13.17 12.68
N LYS A 164 -8.01 -13.06 11.92
CA LYS A 164 -7.37 -11.78 11.60
C LYS A 164 -8.19 -10.92 10.63
N TYR A 165 -8.80 -11.53 9.60
CA TYR A 165 -9.40 -10.79 8.49
C TYR A 165 -10.92 -10.92 8.39
N GLY A 166 -11.53 -11.82 9.15
CA GLY A 166 -12.94 -12.14 9.05
C GLY A 166 -13.28 -13.06 7.85
N CYS A 167 -14.46 -13.67 7.89
CA CYS A 167 -14.86 -14.65 6.89
C CYS A 167 -15.11 -14.05 5.50
N GLU A 168 -15.39 -12.76 5.40
CA GLU A 168 -15.76 -12.08 4.15
C GLU A 168 -14.59 -11.34 3.46
N ALA A 169 -13.39 -11.42 4.03
CA ALA A 169 -12.23 -10.68 3.56
C ALA A 169 -11.93 -10.89 2.06
N GLY A 170 -12.06 -12.11 1.58
CA GLY A 170 -11.85 -12.42 0.15
C GLY A 170 -12.86 -11.78 -0.78
N VAL A 171 -14.09 -11.53 -0.29
CA VAL A 171 -15.17 -10.88 -1.05
C VAL A 171 -14.95 -9.36 -1.10
N ILE A 172 -14.44 -8.78 -0.04
CA ILE A 172 -14.21 -7.32 0.03
C ILE A 172 -13.10 -6.87 -0.92
N LEU A 173 -12.07 -7.69 -1.09
CA LEU A 173 -10.92 -7.38 -1.95
C LEU A 173 -11.09 -7.82 -3.41
N SER A 174 -12.12 -8.59 -3.73
CA SER A 174 -12.42 -9.02 -5.10
C SER A 174 -13.40 -8.07 -5.78
#